data_211fd7ddcdba92bcbff622f233802a6e
#
_entry.id   211fd7ddcdba92bcbff622f233802a6e
#
_cell.length_a   1.000
_cell.length_b   1.000
_cell.length_c   1.000
_cell.angle_alpha   90.00
_cell.angle_beta   90.00
_cell.angle_gamma   90.00
#
_symmetry.space_group_name_H-M   'P 1'
#
loop_
_entity.id
_entity.type
_entity.pdbx_description
1 polymer ?
#
loop_
_entity_poly.entity_id
_entity_poly.type
_entity_poly.pdbx_seq_one_letter_code
_entity_poly.pdbx_strand_id
1 'polypeptide(L)'
;FSLTQRESESQDGPLTQVKTTDWERLFDAKNIKLLERKILPAYFKSKYWFGDTSRIIQSMEITNMLDLSKDDLLVKNLIVEVHFNEGLPEMYQLPVSYIANSYESLTEAVPQKGILAEVHFKESSGILVDSVYVEPFRAQLFYSLQAGATLKFGKEKLAFERGNITPDSDIE
;
A
#
# COMPACT_ATOMS: atom_id res chain seq x y z
N PHE A 1 -11.51 -19.10 27.27
CA PHE A 1 -11.48 -18.01 26.27
C PHE A 1 -11.13 -18.64 24.94
N SER A 2 -12.11 -18.79 24.03
CA SER A 2 -11.91 -19.27 22.69
C SER A 2 -11.61 -18.04 21.82
N LEU A 3 -10.38 -17.90 21.35
CA LEU A 3 -10.02 -16.94 20.30
C LEU A 3 -10.57 -17.50 19.00
N THR A 4 -11.73 -17.00 18.59
CA THR A 4 -12.23 -17.23 17.24
C THR A 4 -11.34 -16.43 16.28
N GLN A 5 -10.43 -17.12 15.61
CA GLN A 5 -9.66 -16.58 14.50
C GLN A 5 -10.69 -16.19 13.41
N ARG A 6 -10.95 -14.89 13.25
CA ARG A 6 -11.65 -14.40 12.06
C ARG A 6 -10.71 -14.61 10.88
N GLU A 7 -11.02 -15.60 10.06
CA GLU A 7 -10.44 -15.71 8.74
C GLU A 7 -10.83 -14.45 7.96
N SER A 8 -9.81 -13.73 7.45
CA SER A 8 -10.02 -12.64 6.51
C SER A 8 -10.73 -13.23 5.29
N GLU A 9 -11.88 -12.68 4.90
CA GLU A 9 -12.51 -13.02 3.62
C GLU A 9 -11.46 -12.80 2.52
N SER A 10 -11.13 -13.88 1.84
CA SER A 10 -10.27 -13.85 0.66
C SER A 10 -10.92 -12.95 -0.40
N GLN A 11 -10.13 -12.19 -1.13
CA GLN A 11 -10.63 -11.48 -2.32
C GLN A 11 -11.04 -12.55 -3.37
N ASP A 12 -12.26 -13.06 -3.29
CA ASP A 12 -12.79 -14.14 -4.14
C ASP A 12 -13.23 -13.62 -5.52
N GLY A 13 -12.58 -12.66 -6.09
CA GLY A 13 -12.87 -12.13 -7.42
C GLY A 13 -11.61 -11.86 -8.24
N PRO A 14 -11.73 -11.76 -9.58
CA PRO A 14 -10.61 -11.41 -10.42
C PRO A 14 -10.09 -10.03 -10.04
N LEU A 15 -8.76 -9.88 -9.97
CA LEU A 15 -8.11 -8.62 -9.69
C LEU A 15 -8.51 -7.57 -10.75
N THR A 16 -8.68 -6.35 -10.30
CA THR A 16 -8.94 -5.23 -11.22
C THR A 16 -7.69 -4.97 -12.04
N GLN A 17 -7.85 -4.88 -13.38
CA GLN A 17 -6.77 -4.56 -14.29
C GLN A 17 -6.67 -3.05 -14.51
N VAL A 18 -5.46 -2.52 -14.42
CA VAL A 18 -5.12 -1.13 -14.72
C VAL A 18 -4.21 -1.10 -15.93
N LYS A 19 -4.61 -0.38 -16.98
CA LYS A 19 -3.79 -0.20 -18.20
C LYS A 19 -3.30 1.24 -18.26
N THR A 20 -1.99 1.41 -18.28
CA THR A 20 -1.33 2.73 -18.32
C THR A 20 0.02 2.61 -19.04
N THR A 21 0.71 3.73 -19.26
CA THR A 21 2.00 3.70 -19.97
C THR A 21 3.18 3.39 -19.07
N ASP A 22 3.14 3.89 -17.85
CA ASP A 22 4.25 3.83 -16.88
C ASP A 22 3.77 4.03 -15.44
N TRP A 23 4.73 3.97 -14.50
CA TRP A 23 4.48 4.12 -13.07
C TRP A 23 3.86 5.47 -12.70
N GLU A 24 4.35 6.57 -13.26
CA GLU A 24 3.85 7.91 -12.93
C GLU A 24 2.41 8.10 -13.42
N ARG A 25 2.11 7.60 -14.61
CA ARG A 25 0.77 7.64 -15.20
C ARG A 25 -0.24 6.74 -14.49
N LEU A 26 0.22 5.79 -13.66
CA LEU A 26 -0.66 5.00 -12.80
C LEU A 26 -1.45 5.90 -11.83
N PHE A 27 -0.91 7.06 -11.50
CA PHE A 27 -1.50 8.03 -10.58
C PHE A 27 -2.06 9.28 -11.29
N ASP A 28 -2.34 9.21 -12.58
CA ASP A 28 -3.06 10.28 -13.27
C ASP A 28 -4.55 10.33 -12.83
N ALA A 29 -5.22 11.44 -13.11
CA ALA A 29 -6.60 11.69 -12.65
C ALA A 29 -7.60 10.59 -13.01
N LYS A 30 -7.40 9.87 -14.13
CA LYS A 30 -8.26 8.78 -14.57
C LYS A 30 -8.06 7.55 -13.69
N ASN A 31 -6.81 7.17 -13.48
CA ASN A 31 -6.44 5.97 -12.73
C ASN A 31 -6.64 6.18 -11.21
N ILE A 32 -6.41 7.40 -10.69
CA ILE A 32 -6.77 7.77 -9.31
C ILE A 32 -8.25 7.48 -9.06
N LYS A 33 -9.15 7.89 -9.95
CA LYS A 33 -10.58 7.59 -9.80
C LYS A 33 -10.88 6.09 -9.80
N LEU A 34 -10.12 5.30 -10.53
CA LEU A 34 -10.25 3.83 -10.52
C LEU A 34 -9.74 3.25 -9.20
N LEU A 35 -8.60 3.75 -8.70
CA LEU A 35 -8.05 3.39 -7.39
C LEU A 35 -9.07 3.68 -6.29
N GLU A 36 -9.55 4.92 -6.19
CA GLU A 36 -10.47 5.40 -5.15
C GLU A 36 -11.82 4.69 -5.16
N ARG A 37 -12.38 4.42 -6.35
CA ARG A 37 -13.75 3.88 -6.47
C ARG A 37 -13.83 2.37 -6.44
N LYS A 38 -12.77 1.66 -6.85
CA LYS A 38 -12.83 0.21 -7.03
C LYS A 38 -11.73 -0.53 -6.28
N ILE A 39 -10.47 -0.15 -6.49
CA ILE A 39 -9.33 -0.93 -6.00
C ILE A 39 -9.16 -0.76 -4.49
N LEU A 40 -9.05 0.47 -4.01
CA LEU A 40 -8.86 0.73 -2.58
C LEU A 40 -10.02 0.22 -1.72
N PRO A 41 -11.31 0.47 -2.08
CA PRO A 41 -12.42 -0.07 -1.28
C PRO A 41 -12.43 -1.59 -1.19
N ALA A 42 -12.12 -2.30 -2.29
CA ALA A 42 -12.02 -3.75 -2.29
C ALA A 42 -10.85 -4.24 -1.42
N TYR A 43 -9.69 -3.58 -1.55
CA TYR A 43 -8.50 -3.91 -0.78
C TYR A 43 -8.73 -3.68 0.72
N PHE A 44 -9.20 -2.50 1.13
CA PHE A 44 -9.42 -2.15 2.54
C PHE A 44 -10.44 -3.09 3.20
N LYS A 45 -11.56 -3.37 2.55
CA LYS A 45 -12.59 -4.30 3.07
C LYS A 45 -12.05 -5.70 3.36
N SER A 46 -11.01 -6.14 2.64
CA SER A 46 -10.36 -7.43 2.86
C SER A 46 -9.41 -7.46 4.07
N LYS A 47 -9.20 -6.32 4.75
CA LYS A 47 -8.22 -6.20 5.83
C LYS A 47 -8.85 -6.23 7.21
N TYR A 48 -8.33 -7.10 8.07
CA TYR A 48 -8.77 -7.21 9.47
C TYR A 48 -8.51 -5.94 10.30
N TRP A 49 -7.50 -5.13 9.91
CA TRP A 49 -7.16 -3.87 10.57
C TRP A 49 -8.03 -2.70 10.12
N PHE A 50 -8.81 -2.87 9.06
CA PHE A 50 -9.69 -1.83 8.56
C PHE A 50 -10.99 -1.82 9.36
N GLY A 51 -10.95 -1.19 10.52
CA GLY A 51 -12.08 -0.76 11.33
C GLY A 51 -13.26 -1.71 11.55
N ASP A 52 -14.32 -1.15 12.09
CA ASP A 52 -15.58 -1.84 12.29
C ASP A 52 -16.30 -2.07 10.95
N THR A 53 -16.49 -3.35 10.61
CA THR A 53 -17.22 -3.75 9.38
C THR A 53 -18.69 -3.35 9.37
N SER A 54 -19.23 -2.77 10.48
CA SER A 54 -20.59 -2.24 10.54
C SER A 54 -20.76 -0.93 9.78
N ARG A 55 -19.69 -0.15 9.60
CA ARG A 55 -19.74 1.10 8.85
C ARG A 55 -19.58 0.87 7.35
N ILE A 56 -20.38 1.59 6.58
CA ILE A 56 -20.36 1.49 5.11
C ILE A 56 -19.46 2.60 4.56
N ILE A 57 -18.47 2.21 3.76
CA ILE A 57 -17.63 3.15 3.02
C ILE A 57 -18.51 3.87 2.00
N GLN A 58 -18.59 5.19 2.09
CA GLN A 58 -19.26 6.04 1.09
C GLN A 58 -18.29 6.44 -0.03
N SER A 59 -17.09 6.88 0.34
CA SER A 59 -16.04 7.26 -0.61
C SER A 59 -14.67 7.11 -0.01
N MET A 60 -13.69 6.99 -0.89
CA MET A 60 -12.27 7.08 -0.57
C MET A 60 -11.64 8.13 -1.48
N GLU A 61 -10.73 8.93 -0.94
CA GLU A 61 -10.00 9.96 -1.65
C GLU A 61 -8.51 9.89 -1.31
N ILE A 62 -7.67 9.88 -2.33
CA ILE A 62 -6.22 10.00 -2.18
C ILE A 62 -5.90 11.49 -2.03
N THR A 63 -5.72 11.94 -0.78
CA THR A 63 -5.49 13.35 -0.45
C THR A 63 -4.04 13.77 -0.66
N ASN A 64 -3.11 12.81 -0.57
CA ASN A 64 -1.69 13.08 -0.76
C ASN A 64 -0.95 11.81 -1.23
N MET A 65 0.19 12.00 -1.89
CA MET A 65 1.08 10.94 -2.34
C MET A 65 2.53 11.36 -2.14
N LEU A 66 3.30 10.53 -1.43
CA LEU A 66 4.72 10.75 -1.21
C LEU A 66 5.52 9.70 -1.98
N ASP A 67 6.48 10.14 -2.77
CA ASP A 67 7.36 9.22 -3.50
C ASP A 67 8.46 8.70 -2.57
N LEU A 68 8.41 7.42 -2.26
CA LEU A 68 9.40 6.71 -1.44
C LEU A 68 10.28 5.78 -2.28
N SER A 69 10.23 5.91 -3.60
CA SER A 69 11.02 5.09 -4.52
C SER A 69 12.51 5.24 -4.23
N LYS A 70 13.22 4.11 -4.27
CA LYS A 70 14.66 4.08 -4.07
C LYS A 70 15.26 2.94 -4.88
N ASP A 71 16.36 3.21 -5.55
CA ASP A 71 17.02 2.27 -6.46
C ASP A 71 16.01 1.74 -7.50
N ASP A 72 15.86 0.45 -7.66
CA ASP A 72 14.91 -0.16 -8.59
C ASP A 72 13.50 -0.38 -7.98
N LEU A 73 13.30 -0.03 -6.70
CA LEU A 73 12.04 -0.20 -6.01
C LEU A 73 11.16 1.04 -6.17
N LEU A 74 10.07 0.90 -6.92
CA LEU A 74 9.06 1.95 -7.10
C LEU A 74 8.05 1.90 -5.96
N VAL A 75 7.97 2.97 -5.17
CA VAL A 75 7.04 3.07 -4.02
C VAL A 75 6.37 4.44 -3.99
N LYS A 76 5.04 4.46 -3.94
CA LYS A 76 4.28 5.65 -3.56
C LYS A 76 3.51 5.38 -2.27
N ASN A 77 3.69 6.26 -1.30
CA ASN A 77 2.91 6.22 -0.08
C ASN A 77 1.66 7.07 -0.24
N LEU A 78 0.52 6.41 -0.30
CA LEU A 78 -0.78 7.05 -0.46
C LEU A 78 -1.32 7.45 0.91
N ILE A 79 -1.81 8.69 1.03
CA ILE A 79 -2.62 9.12 2.16
C ILE A 79 -4.06 9.11 1.70
N VAL A 80 -4.85 8.23 2.30
CA VAL A 80 -6.23 7.94 1.89
C VAL A 80 -7.18 8.40 2.97
N GLU A 81 -8.08 9.32 2.62
CA GLU A 81 -9.20 9.71 3.45
C GLU A 81 -10.41 8.84 3.13
N VAL A 82 -10.97 8.20 4.16
CA VAL A 82 -12.11 7.31 4.03
C VAL A 82 -13.32 7.93 4.69
N HIS A 83 -14.35 8.17 3.91
CA HIS A 83 -15.63 8.66 4.37
C HIS A 83 -16.59 7.48 4.56
N PHE A 84 -17.25 7.44 5.72
CA PHE A 84 -18.23 6.43 6.07
C PHE A 84 -19.64 7.04 6.07
N ASN A 85 -20.65 6.17 6.08
CA ASN A 85 -22.04 6.60 6.23
C ASN A 85 -22.32 7.29 7.59
N GLU A 86 -21.49 7.04 8.59
CA GLU A 86 -21.58 7.59 9.94
C GLU A 86 -20.19 7.88 10.51
N GLY A 87 -20.11 8.93 11.35
CA GLY A 87 -18.89 9.33 12.02
C GLY A 87 -18.02 10.30 11.20
N LEU A 88 -16.84 10.57 11.69
CA LEU A 88 -15.86 11.42 11.01
C LEU A 88 -15.04 10.62 9.99
N PRO A 89 -14.54 11.27 8.94
CA PRO A 89 -13.57 10.63 8.04
C PRO A 89 -12.33 10.13 8.78
N GLU A 90 -11.76 9.07 8.29
CA GLU A 90 -10.53 8.49 8.84
C GLU A 90 -9.41 8.52 7.81
N MET A 91 -8.19 8.83 8.29
CA MET A 91 -7.00 8.88 7.45
C MET A 91 -6.21 7.58 7.56
N TYR A 92 -5.87 7.02 6.41
CA TYR A 92 -5.05 5.82 6.31
C TYR A 92 -3.81 6.09 5.48
N GLN A 93 -2.75 5.38 5.80
CA GLN A 93 -1.50 5.39 5.08
C GLN A 93 -1.31 4.03 4.41
N LEU A 94 -1.10 4.04 3.09
CA LEU A 94 -0.91 2.84 2.30
C LEU A 94 0.26 3.02 1.34
N PRO A 95 1.44 2.48 1.66
CA PRO A 95 2.53 2.42 0.70
C PRO A 95 2.23 1.35 -0.35
N VAL A 96 2.33 1.70 -1.62
CA VAL A 96 2.10 0.78 -2.74
C VAL A 96 3.34 0.69 -3.62
N SER A 97 3.60 -0.51 -4.14
CA SER A 97 4.72 -0.80 -5.06
C SER A 97 4.23 -1.50 -6.31
N TYR A 98 4.95 -1.30 -7.41
CA TYR A 98 4.80 -2.10 -8.60
C TYR A 98 5.88 -3.17 -8.64
N ILE A 99 5.48 -4.42 -8.89
CA ILE A 99 6.37 -5.54 -9.11
C ILE A 99 6.09 -6.08 -10.50
N ALA A 100 7.08 -6.02 -11.39
CA ALA A 100 6.96 -6.59 -12.73
C ALA A 100 6.94 -8.12 -12.67
N ASN A 101 6.18 -8.76 -13.55
CA ASN A 101 6.12 -10.22 -13.63
C ASN A 101 7.47 -10.88 -13.94
N SER A 102 8.42 -10.12 -14.50
CA SER A 102 9.81 -10.59 -14.70
C SER A 102 10.59 -10.82 -13.40
N TYR A 103 10.12 -10.28 -12.27
CA TYR A 103 10.68 -10.52 -10.94
C TYR A 103 9.90 -11.64 -10.23
N GLU A 104 9.95 -12.86 -10.77
CA GLU A 104 9.17 -14.01 -10.28
C GLU A 104 9.32 -14.23 -8.78
N SER A 105 10.55 -14.23 -8.26
CA SER A 105 10.81 -14.44 -6.82
C SER A 105 10.16 -13.42 -5.90
N LEU A 106 10.09 -12.14 -6.31
CA LEU A 106 9.39 -11.11 -5.55
C LEU A 106 7.88 -11.26 -5.67
N THR A 107 7.39 -11.58 -6.87
CA THR A 107 5.95 -11.76 -7.11
C THR A 107 5.41 -12.96 -6.32
N GLU A 108 6.13 -14.07 -6.27
CA GLU A 108 5.79 -15.27 -5.51
C GLU A 108 5.87 -15.05 -3.98
N ALA A 109 6.75 -14.17 -3.52
CA ALA A 109 6.90 -13.85 -2.10
C ALA A 109 5.75 -12.98 -1.56
N VAL A 110 5.00 -12.27 -2.43
CA VAL A 110 3.86 -11.45 -2.01
C VAL A 110 2.62 -12.32 -1.86
N PRO A 111 2.03 -12.41 -0.66
CA PRO A 111 0.81 -13.18 -0.48
C PRO A 111 -0.36 -12.53 -1.23
N GLN A 112 -1.31 -13.33 -1.69
CA GLN A 112 -2.50 -12.87 -2.44
C GLN A 112 -3.19 -11.69 -1.76
N LYS A 113 -3.31 -11.73 -0.43
CA LYS A 113 -3.87 -10.63 0.36
C LYS A 113 -3.11 -9.31 0.28
N GLY A 114 -1.86 -9.30 -0.20
CA GLY A 114 -1.05 -8.09 -0.40
C GLY A 114 -1.25 -7.46 -1.77
N ILE A 115 -1.94 -8.12 -2.70
CA ILE A 115 -2.10 -7.66 -4.07
C ILE A 115 -3.35 -6.78 -4.17
N LEU A 116 -3.20 -5.59 -4.77
CA LEU A 116 -4.30 -4.65 -5.00
C LEU A 116 -4.91 -4.80 -6.39
N ALA A 117 -4.06 -4.93 -7.42
CA ALA A 117 -4.48 -4.92 -8.82
C ALA A 117 -3.42 -5.56 -9.73
N GLU A 118 -3.85 -5.97 -10.93
CA GLU A 118 -2.94 -6.23 -12.05
C GLU A 118 -2.66 -4.92 -12.78
N VAL A 119 -1.40 -4.70 -13.17
CA VAL A 119 -0.99 -3.48 -13.88
C VAL A 119 -0.32 -3.85 -15.19
N HIS A 120 -0.79 -3.24 -16.27
CA HIS A 120 -0.24 -3.41 -17.61
C HIS A 120 0.33 -2.07 -18.06
N PHE A 121 1.65 -1.95 -18.07
CA PHE A 121 2.38 -0.88 -18.72
C PHE A 121 2.53 -1.20 -20.22
N LYS A 122 3.02 -0.23 -20.96
CA LYS A 122 3.18 -0.37 -22.41
C LYS A 122 4.12 -1.54 -22.79
N GLU A 123 5.16 -1.76 -22.00
CA GLU A 123 6.24 -2.73 -22.28
C GLU A 123 6.36 -3.83 -21.22
N SER A 124 5.60 -3.74 -20.14
CA SER A 124 5.66 -4.72 -19.05
C SER A 124 4.31 -4.90 -18.37
N SER A 125 4.12 -6.05 -17.76
CA SER A 125 2.97 -6.35 -16.90
C SER A 125 3.46 -6.76 -15.52
N GLY A 126 2.65 -6.51 -14.51
CA GLY A 126 2.97 -6.84 -13.13
C GLY A 126 1.78 -6.63 -12.21
N ILE A 127 2.08 -6.50 -10.95
CA ILE A 127 1.09 -6.32 -9.88
C ILE A 127 1.36 -5.04 -9.09
N LEU A 128 0.28 -4.38 -8.69
CA LEU A 128 0.28 -3.33 -7.67
C LEU A 128 0.06 -3.99 -6.32
N VAL A 129 0.97 -3.78 -5.39
CA VAL A 129 0.96 -4.44 -4.08
C VAL A 129 1.08 -3.44 -2.94
N ASP A 130 0.60 -3.82 -1.77
CA ASP A 130 0.92 -3.14 -0.53
C ASP A 130 2.40 -3.42 -0.19
N SER A 131 3.19 -2.35 -0.14
CA SER A 131 4.63 -2.43 0.01
C SER A 131 5.07 -3.06 1.33
N VAL A 132 4.21 -3.12 2.36
CA VAL A 132 4.54 -3.81 3.63
C VAL A 132 4.78 -5.31 3.44
N TYR A 133 4.29 -5.89 2.33
CA TYR A 133 4.57 -7.28 1.97
C TYR A 133 5.85 -7.44 1.12
N VAL A 134 6.50 -6.35 0.73
CA VAL A 134 7.71 -6.33 -0.11
C VAL A 134 8.93 -6.22 0.79
N GLU A 135 9.78 -7.25 0.80
CA GLU A 135 10.95 -7.30 1.69
C GLU A 135 11.88 -6.10 1.52
N PRO A 136 12.32 -5.69 0.31
CA PRO A 136 13.15 -4.51 0.13
C PRO A 136 12.57 -3.23 0.73
N PHE A 137 11.24 -3.05 0.68
CA PHE A 137 10.60 -1.89 1.32
C PHE A 137 10.67 -1.96 2.84
N ARG A 138 10.42 -3.14 3.44
CA ARG A 138 10.55 -3.30 4.90
C ARG A 138 11.96 -3.02 5.37
N ALA A 139 12.97 -3.50 4.65
CA ALA A 139 14.36 -3.19 4.93
C ALA A 139 14.65 -1.69 4.84
N GLN A 140 14.20 -1.01 3.77
CA GLN A 140 14.32 0.44 3.62
C GLN A 140 13.67 1.19 4.78
N LEU A 141 12.45 0.80 5.17
CA LEU A 141 11.71 1.39 6.29
C LEU A 141 12.47 1.21 7.61
N PHE A 142 12.97 0.01 7.87
CA PHE A 142 13.75 -0.31 9.06
C PHE A 142 15.03 0.54 9.15
N TYR A 143 15.81 0.61 8.08
CA TYR A 143 17.01 1.44 8.05
C TYR A 143 16.71 2.93 8.20
N SER A 144 15.61 3.42 7.62
CA SER A 144 15.18 4.82 7.78
C SER A 144 14.81 5.14 9.23
N LEU A 145 14.11 4.23 9.91
CA LEU A 145 13.79 4.35 11.34
C LEU A 145 15.04 4.31 12.21
N GLN A 146 15.96 3.38 11.93
CA GLN A 146 17.21 3.23 12.68
C GLN A 146 18.10 4.49 12.54
N ALA A 147 18.14 5.08 11.34
CA ALA A 147 18.90 6.29 11.07
C ALA A 147 18.23 7.58 11.58
N GLY A 148 16.95 7.53 12.01
CA GLY A 148 16.18 8.74 12.30
C GLY A 148 16.05 9.65 11.07
N ALA A 149 15.88 9.04 9.89
CA ALA A 149 15.92 9.75 8.62
C ALA A 149 14.76 10.73 8.47
N THR A 150 14.98 11.81 7.73
CA THR A 150 13.92 12.72 7.30
C THR A 150 13.95 12.85 5.79
N LEU A 151 12.87 12.42 5.15
CA LEU A 151 12.68 12.57 3.71
C LEU A 151 11.88 13.85 3.44
N LYS A 152 12.30 14.62 2.45
CA LYS A 152 11.65 15.88 2.06
C LYS A 152 11.00 15.74 0.70
N PHE A 153 9.75 16.18 0.59
CA PHE A 153 8.93 16.13 -0.62
C PHE A 153 8.36 17.54 -0.89
N GLY A 154 9.11 18.36 -1.60
CA GLY A 154 8.73 19.75 -1.78
C GLY A 154 8.65 20.50 -0.45
N LYS A 155 7.44 20.89 -0.03
CA LYS A 155 7.19 21.57 1.26
C LYS A 155 6.91 20.59 2.41
N GLU A 156 6.69 19.35 2.11
CA GLU A 156 6.34 18.30 3.08
C GLU A 156 7.56 17.52 3.52
N LYS A 157 7.46 16.86 4.66
CA LYS A 157 8.50 15.99 5.19
C LYS A 157 7.90 14.76 5.84
N LEU A 158 8.55 13.63 5.66
CA LEU A 158 8.32 12.41 6.42
C LEU A 158 9.51 12.20 7.34
N ALA A 159 9.30 12.29 8.65
CA ALA A 159 10.32 12.04 9.65
C ALA A 159 10.12 10.63 10.22
N PHE A 160 11.22 9.87 10.30
CA PHE A 160 11.28 8.58 10.96
C PHE A 160 11.84 8.80 12.36
N GLU A 161 11.02 8.63 13.38
CA GLU A 161 11.44 8.82 14.75
C GLU A 161 11.76 7.47 15.40
N ARG A 162 12.93 7.39 16.00
CA ARG A 162 13.39 6.23 16.72
C ARG A 162 12.56 6.10 17.99
N GLY A 163 11.80 5.00 18.13
CA GLY A 163 11.13 4.68 19.40
C GLY A 163 12.12 4.30 20.51
N ASN A 164 11.61 4.20 21.73
CA ASN A 164 12.42 3.83 22.91
C ASN A 164 12.86 2.35 22.94
N ILE A 165 12.35 1.53 22.03
CA ILE A 165 12.72 0.12 21.88
C ILE A 165 13.62 0.01 20.65
N THR A 166 14.92 -0.07 20.89
CA THR A 166 15.88 -0.52 19.87
C THR A 166 15.86 -2.04 19.88
N PRO A 167 15.60 -2.72 18.77
CA PRO A 167 15.97 -4.12 18.66
C PRO A 167 17.47 -4.22 18.94
N ASP A 168 17.89 -5.16 19.76
CA ASP A 168 19.30 -5.47 19.94
C ASP A 168 19.92 -5.73 18.56
N SER A 169 21.11 -5.20 18.36
CA SER A 169 21.88 -5.28 17.11
C SER A 169 22.36 -6.69 16.74
N ASP A 170 21.89 -7.71 17.44
CA ASP A 170 22.36 -9.09 17.37
C ASP A 170 21.34 -10.03 16.71
N ILE A 171 20.67 -9.57 15.64
CA ILE A 171 19.98 -10.49 14.74
C ILE A 171 20.93 -10.73 13.56
N GLU A 172 21.78 -11.79 13.71
CA GLU A 172 22.49 -12.43 12.60
C GLU A 172 21.51 -13.08 11.62
#